data_418b7a2f938525b6c24bd541b6078383
#
_entry.id   418b7a2f938525b6c24bd541b6078383
#
_cell.length_a   1.000
_cell.length_b   1.000
_cell.length_c   1.000
_cell.angle_alpha   90.00
_cell.angle_beta   90.00
_cell.angle_gamma   90.00
#
_symmetry.space_group_name_H-M   'P 1'
#
loop_
_entity.id
_entity.type
_entity.pdbx_description
1 polymer ?
#
loop_
_entity_poly.entity_id
_entity_poly.type
_entity_poly.pdbx_seq_one_letter_code
_entity_poly.pdbx_strand_id
1 'polypeptide(L)'
;MKRILTPALACLLLASLWGCSPSPDAPGQEGTYHVYYSALEDQRATAALGYESYELPQDTSPVLALLRTLFQGPSDQKLTSPFPSGVRLLSWDLEEGCLHLDLSEQYGSLTGIDLTVADACLTLTLCQVEGVESVYVTVEGDEIPYRPIQQLTPSDLLLSNGQEDPPPEEERDTRLDQTD
;
A
#
# COMPACT_ATOMS: atom_id res chain seq x y z
N MET A 1 69.27 30.25 15.64
CA MET A 1 69.62 29.01 16.35
C MET A 1 68.37 28.53 17.05
N LYS A 2 68.14 27.26 17.03
CA LYS A 2 67.02 26.45 17.59
C LYS A 2 65.81 26.22 16.66
N ARG A 3 65.89 25.08 16.02
CA ARG A 3 64.83 24.39 15.27
C ARG A 3 63.90 23.78 16.26
N ILE A 4 62.58 23.98 16.07
CA ILE A 4 61.54 23.22 16.76
C ILE A 4 60.73 22.49 15.70
N LEU A 5 60.91 21.18 15.78
CA LEU A 5 60.24 20.17 14.94
C LEU A 5 58.89 19.87 15.57
N THR A 6 57.78 20.11 14.91
CA THR A 6 56.47 19.68 15.33
C THR A 6 56.03 18.46 14.52
N PRO A 7 55.66 17.34 15.15
CA PRO A 7 55.19 16.17 14.43
C PRO A 7 53.72 16.39 13.99
N ALA A 8 53.47 16.15 12.72
CA ALA A 8 52.12 16.10 12.15
C ALA A 8 51.38 14.87 12.67
N LEU A 9 50.29 15.10 13.42
CA LEU A 9 49.35 14.06 13.84
C LEU A 9 48.40 13.77 12.70
N ALA A 10 48.63 12.67 11.98
CA ALA A 10 47.73 12.18 10.95
C ALA A 10 46.51 11.54 11.61
N CYS A 11 45.38 12.26 11.68
CA CYS A 11 44.08 11.68 12.01
C CYS A 11 43.52 10.95 10.78
N LEU A 12 43.67 9.63 10.82
CA LEU A 12 43.04 8.72 9.86
C LEU A 12 41.56 8.56 10.25
N LEU A 13 40.70 9.35 9.65
CA LEU A 13 39.25 9.16 9.76
C LEU A 13 38.82 7.98 8.87
N LEU A 14 38.66 6.83 9.50
CA LEU A 14 37.94 5.68 8.90
C LEU A 14 36.45 6.04 8.81
N ALA A 15 36.04 6.54 7.64
CA ALA A 15 34.63 6.63 7.26
C ALA A 15 34.12 5.21 7.02
N SER A 16 33.45 4.64 8.01
CA SER A 16 32.66 3.42 7.85
C SER A 16 31.47 3.74 6.94
N LEU A 17 31.58 3.37 5.68
CA LEU A 17 30.49 3.29 4.73
C LEU A 17 29.56 2.16 5.18
N TRP A 18 28.55 2.48 5.96
CA TRP A 18 27.40 1.61 6.11
C TRP A 18 26.63 1.69 4.82
N GLY A 19 26.93 0.76 3.92
CA GLY A 19 26.10 0.51 2.75
C GLY A 19 24.76 -0.04 3.23
N CYS A 20 23.71 0.79 3.27
CA CYS A 20 22.34 0.31 3.19
C CYS A 20 22.18 -0.31 1.81
N SER A 21 22.16 -1.62 1.72
CA SER A 21 21.61 -2.30 0.54
C SER A 21 20.11 -2.00 0.53
N PRO A 22 19.55 -1.44 -0.55
CA PRO A 22 18.10 -1.30 -0.66
C PRO A 22 17.49 -2.71 -0.71
N SER A 23 16.55 -2.98 0.21
CA SER A 23 15.67 -4.15 0.09
C SER A 23 14.85 -4.00 -1.19
N PRO A 24 14.62 -5.08 -1.96
CA PRO A 24 13.83 -5.00 -3.19
C PRO A 24 12.37 -4.60 -2.99
N ASP A 25 11.89 -4.55 -1.73
CA ASP A 25 10.52 -4.20 -1.36
C ASP A 25 10.39 -2.82 -0.69
N ALA A 26 11.43 -1.97 -0.76
CA ALA A 26 11.31 -0.62 -0.22
C ALA A 26 10.53 0.27 -1.20
N PRO A 27 9.40 0.89 -0.78
CA PRO A 27 8.68 1.83 -1.62
C PRO A 27 9.56 3.06 -1.89
N GLY A 28 9.70 3.41 -3.17
CA GLY A 28 10.12 4.75 -3.57
C GLY A 28 11.62 5.03 -3.61
N GLN A 29 12.30 4.61 -4.68
CA GLN A 29 13.35 5.46 -5.23
C GLN A 29 12.66 6.69 -5.83
N GLU A 30 13.26 7.89 -5.66
CA GLU A 30 12.71 9.14 -6.20
C GLU A 30 12.24 8.94 -7.65
N GLY A 31 10.93 9.04 -7.87
CA GLY A 31 10.29 8.98 -9.18
C GLY A 31 9.65 7.65 -9.60
N THR A 32 9.83 6.54 -8.87
CA THR A 32 9.22 5.24 -9.21
C THR A 32 8.14 4.86 -8.17
N TYR A 33 6.95 4.55 -8.64
CA TYR A 33 5.80 4.14 -7.83
C TYR A 33 5.36 2.72 -8.22
N HIS A 34 4.75 2.01 -7.29
CA HIS A 34 4.08 0.74 -7.55
C HIS A 34 2.58 1.01 -7.72
N VAL A 35 2.04 0.67 -8.87
CA VAL A 35 0.60 0.76 -9.15
C VAL A 35 0.01 -0.63 -8.96
N TYR A 36 -0.84 -0.78 -7.94
CA TYR A 36 -1.38 -2.06 -7.52
C TYR A 36 -2.65 -2.43 -8.28
N TYR A 37 -2.77 -3.71 -8.62
CA TYR A 37 -3.89 -4.31 -9.34
C TYR A 37 -4.24 -5.67 -8.74
N SER A 38 -5.37 -6.23 -9.12
CA SER A 38 -5.71 -7.62 -8.80
C SER A 38 -4.86 -8.57 -9.62
N ALA A 39 -4.25 -9.57 -8.97
CA ALA A 39 -3.51 -10.62 -9.65
C ALA A 39 -4.45 -11.72 -10.12
N LEU A 40 -4.26 -12.18 -11.37
CA LEU A 40 -4.93 -13.34 -11.90
C LEU A 40 -4.17 -14.59 -11.41
N GLU A 41 -4.43 -15.02 -10.18
CA GLU A 41 -3.92 -16.31 -9.73
C GLU A 41 -4.95 -17.42 -9.92
N ASP A 42 -4.40 -18.63 -10.23
CA ASP A 42 -5.11 -19.87 -10.51
C ASP A 42 -6.09 -20.19 -9.37
N GLN A 43 -7.36 -20.18 -9.66
CA GLN A 43 -8.60 -20.66 -9.00
C GLN A 43 -8.61 -21.08 -7.51
N ARG A 44 -7.58 -20.86 -6.72
CA ARG A 44 -7.47 -21.28 -5.31
C ARG A 44 -7.24 -20.16 -4.33
N ALA A 45 -7.10 -18.92 -4.78
CA ALA A 45 -6.58 -17.88 -3.92
C ALA A 45 -7.62 -16.84 -3.57
N THR A 46 -7.68 -16.53 -2.31
CA THR A 46 -7.80 -15.19 -1.73
C THR A 46 -7.29 -14.14 -2.73
N ALA A 47 -8.00 -13.03 -2.87
CA ALA A 47 -7.62 -11.94 -3.76
C ALA A 47 -6.15 -11.55 -3.59
N ALA A 48 -5.32 -12.02 -4.52
CA ALA A 48 -3.91 -11.65 -4.54
C ALA A 48 -3.77 -10.30 -5.24
N LEU A 49 -2.89 -9.45 -4.73
CA LEU A 49 -2.52 -8.18 -5.34
C LEU A 49 -1.15 -8.33 -6.02
N GLY A 50 -1.04 -7.73 -7.18
CA GLY A 50 0.22 -7.54 -7.88
C GLY A 50 0.42 -6.07 -8.20
N TYR A 51 1.57 -5.69 -8.72
CA TYR A 51 1.84 -4.31 -9.08
C TYR A 51 2.67 -4.19 -10.36
N GLU A 52 2.57 -3.03 -10.99
CA GLU A 52 3.46 -2.57 -12.04
C GLU A 52 4.27 -1.38 -11.54
N SER A 53 5.54 -1.31 -11.92
CA SER A 53 6.36 -0.13 -11.66
C SER A 53 5.99 1.00 -12.62
N TYR A 54 5.80 2.19 -12.08
CA TYR A 54 5.44 3.39 -12.81
C TYR A 54 6.44 4.52 -12.54
N GLU A 55 7.03 5.05 -13.59
CA GLU A 55 7.89 6.23 -13.51
C GLU A 55 7.05 7.49 -13.70
N LEU A 56 7.08 8.37 -12.71
CA LEU A 56 6.32 9.61 -12.75
C LEU A 56 6.94 10.58 -13.77
N PRO A 57 6.16 11.08 -14.75
CA PRO A 57 6.63 12.13 -15.62
C PRO A 57 6.96 13.41 -14.84
N GLN A 58 7.99 14.14 -15.28
CA GLN A 58 8.36 15.42 -14.66
C GLN A 58 7.18 16.41 -14.71
N ASP A 59 7.11 17.27 -13.72
CA ASP A 59 6.09 18.32 -13.60
C ASP A 59 4.62 17.81 -13.56
N THR A 60 4.41 16.57 -13.11
CA THR A 60 3.08 15.97 -13.00
C THR A 60 2.71 15.75 -11.54
N SER A 61 1.46 16.01 -11.16
CA SER A 61 0.93 15.65 -9.84
C SER A 61 0.96 14.13 -9.66
N PRO A 62 1.67 13.61 -8.62
CA PRO A 62 1.74 12.17 -8.38
C PRO A 62 0.34 11.54 -8.22
N VAL A 63 -0.54 12.16 -7.43
CA VAL A 63 -1.91 11.68 -7.20
C VAL A 63 -2.67 11.52 -8.51
N LEU A 64 -2.67 12.54 -9.36
CA LEU A 64 -3.41 12.49 -10.65
C LEU A 64 -2.82 11.49 -11.63
N ALA A 65 -1.48 11.39 -11.69
CA ALA A 65 -0.81 10.44 -12.57
C ALA A 65 -1.10 8.99 -12.16
N LEU A 66 -1.01 8.69 -10.87
CA LEU A 66 -1.27 7.36 -10.33
C LEU A 66 -2.73 6.96 -10.48
N LEU A 67 -3.69 7.84 -10.17
CA LEU A 67 -5.11 7.59 -10.39
C LEU A 67 -5.44 7.33 -11.86
N ARG A 68 -4.85 8.11 -12.76
CA ARG A 68 -5.02 7.90 -14.19
C ARG A 68 -4.52 6.53 -14.63
N THR A 69 -3.34 6.12 -14.16
CA THR A 69 -2.75 4.82 -14.48
C THR A 69 -3.59 3.68 -13.91
N LEU A 70 -4.04 3.79 -12.65
CA LEU A 70 -4.94 2.84 -12.01
C LEU A 70 -6.22 2.61 -12.83
N PHE A 71 -6.88 3.69 -13.26
CA PHE A 71 -8.14 3.60 -14.00
C PHE A 71 -7.97 3.18 -15.47
N GLN A 72 -6.77 3.34 -16.05
CA GLN A 72 -6.43 2.78 -17.35
C GLN A 72 -6.28 1.27 -17.33
N GLY A 73 -5.94 0.71 -16.16
CA GLY A 73 -5.69 -0.71 -15.98
C GLY A 73 -4.26 -1.13 -16.32
N PRO A 74 -3.91 -2.38 -15.96
CA PRO A 74 -2.57 -2.91 -16.11
C PRO A 74 -2.22 -3.22 -17.59
N SER A 75 -0.93 -3.18 -17.89
CA SER A 75 -0.36 -3.63 -19.15
C SER A 75 0.06 -5.12 -19.10
N ASP A 76 0.38 -5.63 -17.92
CA ASP A 76 0.69 -7.05 -17.70
C ASP A 76 -0.59 -7.89 -17.73
N GLN A 77 -0.60 -8.92 -18.61
CA GLN A 77 -1.73 -9.85 -18.75
C GLN A 77 -1.97 -10.76 -17.51
N LYS A 78 -1.05 -10.77 -16.56
CA LYS A 78 -1.21 -11.47 -15.27
C LYS A 78 -1.99 -10.67 -14.23
N LEU A 79 -2.24 -9.40 -14.53
CA LEU A 79 -2.96 -8.47 -13.68
C LEU A 79 -4.31 -8.11 -14.33
N THR A 80 -5.26 -7.71 -13.51
CA THR A 80 -6.55 -7.18 -13.96
C THR A 80 -6.93 -5.97 -13.14
N SER A 81 -7.61 -5.02 -13.79
CA SER A 81 -8.13 -3.85 -13.09
C SER A 81 -9.29 -4.24 -12.17
N PRO A 82 -9.25 -3.87 -10.88
CA PRO A 82 -10.38 -4.06 -9.99
C PRO A 82 -11.47 -2.99 -10.19
N PHE A 83 -11.20 -1.99 -11.02
CA PHE A 83 -12.11 -0.85 -11.22
C PHE A 83 -13.10 -1.09 -12.36
N PRO A 84 -14.38 -0.76 -12.15
CA PRO A 84 -15.36 -0.78 -13.23
C PRO A 84 -14.96 0.17 -14.37
N SER A 85 -15.33 -0.19 -15.60
CA SER A 85 -15.11 0.68 -16.74
C SER A 85 -15.82 2.02 -16.56
N GLY A 86 -15.12 3.11 -16.84
CA GLY A 86 -15.68 4.46 -16.79
C GLY A 86 -15.64 5.15 -15.43
N VAL A 87 -14.99 4.57 -14.42
CA VAL A 87 -14.68 5.27 -13.16
C VAL A 87 -13.88 6.52 -13.46
N ARG A 88 -14.26 7.63 -12.85
CA ARG A 88 -13.61 8.94 -12.98
C ARG A 88 -13.43 9.58 -11.64
N LEU A 89 -12.35 10.32 -11.49
CA LEU A 89 -12.15 11.25 -10.39
C LEU A 89 -12.99 12.50 -10.64
N LEU A 90 -13.82 12.88 -9.68
CA LEU A 90 -14.64 14.08 -9.71
C LEU A 90 -13.94 15.23 -9.01
N SER A 91 -13.42 14.97 -7.80
CA SER A 91 -12.60 15.93 -7.05
C SER A 91 -11.64 15.19 -6.12
N TRP A 92 -10.63 15.89 -5.63
CA TRP A 92 -9.72 15.42 -4.60
C TRP A 92 -9.12 16.57 -3.82
N ASP A 93 -8.79 16.31 -2.58
CA ASP A 93 -7.99 17.18 -1.72
C ASP A 93 -7.17 16.38 -0.73
N LEU A 94 -6.14 16.99 -0.15
CA LEU A 94 -5.28 16.38 0.84
C LEU A 94 -5.29 17.24 2.10
N GLU A 95 -5.86 16.73 3.18
CA GLU A 95 -5.95 17.41 4.47
C GLU A 95 -5.38 16.51 5.57
N GLU A 96 -4.42 17.02 6.35
CA GLU A 96 -3.82 16.34 7.51
C GLU A 96 -3.37 14.90 7.23
N GLY A 97 -2.83 14.64 6.03
CA GLY A 97 -2.37 13.30 5.63
C GLY A 97 -3.46 12.37 5.08
N CYS A 98 -4.72 12.81 5.10
CA CYS A 98 -5.83 12.09 4.52
C CYS A 98 -6.11 12.59 3.09
N LEU A 99 -5.99 11.71 2.12
CA LEU A 99 -6.34 11.99 0.73
C LEU A 99 -7.83 11.69 0.50
N HIS A 100 -8.62 12.73 0.35
CA HIS A 100 -10.04 12.64 0.01
C HIS A 100 -10.20 12.53 -1.50
N LEU A 101 -10.94 11.52 -1.95
CA LEU A 101 -11.26 11.28 -3.35
C LEU A 101 -12.77 11.20 -3.52
N ASP A 102 -13.32 12.01 -4.39
CA ASP A 102 -14.70 11.83 -4.84
C ASP A 102 -14.71 11.20 -6.23
N LEU A 103 -15.31 10.01 -6.32
CA LEU A 103 -15.34 9.21 -7.53
C LEU A 103 -16.74 9.17 -8.13
N SER A 104 -16.83 8.88 -9.43
CA SER A 104 -18.10 8.75 -10.12
C SER A 104 -18.87 7.49 -9.72
N GLU A 105 -20.18 7.49 -10.00
CA GLU A 105 -21.16 6.45 -9.65
C GLU A 105 -20.71 5.00 -9.95
N GLN A 106 -19.85 4.81 -10.96
CA GLN A 106 -19.34 3.49 -11.35
C GLN A 106 -18.61 2.81 -10.20
N TYR A 107 -17.84 3.57 -9.39
CA TYR A 107 -17.15 3.01 -8.22
C TYR A 107 -18.14 2.50 -7.16
N GLY A 108 -19.26 3.16 -6.98
CA GLY A 108 -20.34 2.78 -6.07
C GLY A 108 -21.05 1.48 -6.42
N SER A 109 -20.81 0.94 -7.61
CA SER A 109 -21.35 -0.37 -8.01
C SER A 109 -20.56 -1.55 -7.40
N LEU A 110 -19.36 -1.29 -6.87
CA LEU A 110 -18.54 -2.30 -6.22
C LEU A 110 -19.10 -2.70 -4.87
N THR A 111 -19.08 -3.99 -4.56
CA THR A 111 -19.54 -4.53 -3.29
C THR A 111 -18.67 -5.71 -2.84
N GLY A 112 -18.68 -6.01 -1.55
CA GLY A 112 -18.00 -7.18 -0.99
C GLY A 112 -16.50 -7.19 -1.33
N ILE A 113 -16.03 -8.32 -1.85
CA ILE A 113 -14.61 -8.53 -2.13
C ILE A 113 -14.09 -7.62 -3.24
N ASP A 114 -14.90 -7.31 -4.25
CA ASP A 114 -14.50 -6.43 -5.34
C ASP A 114 -14.24 -5.01 -4.85
N LEU A 115 -15.07 -4.50 -3.94
CA LEU A 115 -14.84 -3.22 -3.27
C LEU A 115 -13.54 -3.27 -2.43
N THR A 116 -13.35 -4.33 -1.65
CA THR A 116 -12.15 -4.49 -0.81
C THR A 116 -10.88 -4.49 -1.65
N VAL A 117 -10.87 -5.18 -2.79
CA VAL A 117 -9.71 -5.23 -3.70
C VAL A 117 -9.46 -3.87 -4.34
N ALA A 118 -10.50 -3.19 -4.79
CA ALA A 118 -10.38 -1.85 -5.39
C ALA A 118 -9.86 -0.84 -4.36
N ASP A 119 -10.38 -0.87 -3.13
CA ASP A 119 -9.92 -0.05 -2.02
C ASP A 119 -8.45 -0.31 -1.69
N ALA A 120 -8.04 -1.58 -1.66
CA ALA A 120 -6.66 -1.95 -1.41
C ALA A 120 -5.72 -1.43 -2.51
N CYS A 121 -6.08 -1.58 -3.78
CA CYS A 121 -5.29 -1.07 -4.89
C CYS A 121 -5.15 0.46 -4.84
N LEU A 122 -6.23 1.19 -4.55
CA LEU A 122 -6.19 2.65 -4.35
C LEU A 122 -5.26 3.04 -3.21
N THR A 123 -5.48 2.48 -2.03
CA THR A 123 -4.76 2.85 -0.82
C THR A 123 -3.27 2.54 -0.93
N LEU A 124 -2.91 1.32 -1.35
CA LEU A 124 -1.50 0.92 -1.51
C LEU A 124 -0.77 1.72 -2.59
N THR A 125 -1.47 2.15 -3.63
CA THR A 125 -0.88 2.98 -4.68
C THR A 125 -0.68 4.41 -4.21
N LEU A 126 -1.68 5.02 -3.57
CA LEU A 126 -1.67 6.44 -3.27
C LEU A 126 -0.93 6.80 -1.99
N CYS A 127 -0.90 5.90 -0.99
CA CYS A 127 -0.11 6.12 0.23
C CYS A 127 1.42 6.04 0.02
N GLN A 128 1.90 5.82 -1.19
CA GLN A 128 3.30 6.00 -1.56
C GLN A 128 3.65 7.47 -1.85
N VAL A 129 2.64 8.32 -2.08
CA VAL A 129 2.83 9.74 -2.34
C VAL A 129 3.20 10.44 -1.03
N GLU A 130 4.22 11.29 -1.08
CA GLU A 130 4.66 12.04 0.09
C GLU A 130 3.50 12.86 0.69
N GLY A 131 3.31 12.72 2.00
CA GLY A 131 2.25 13.38 2.74
C GLY A 131 0.89 12.68 2.71
N VAL A 132 0.74 11.54 2.01
CA VAL A 132 -0.49 10.73 2.01
C VAL A 132 -0.33 9.55 2.98
N GLU A 133 -1.05 9.57 4.07
CA GLU A 133 -1.04 8.53 5.11
C GLU A 133 -2.26 7.60 5.00
N SER A 134 -3.36 8.13 4.49
CA SER A 134 -4.63 7.42 4.35
C SER A 134 -5.44 7.92 3.17
N VAL A 135 -6.42 7.13 2.76
CA VAL A 135 -7.35 7.45 1.66
C VAL A 135 -8.79 7.36 2.16
N TYR A 136 -9.57 8.39 1.86
CA TYR A 136 -11.00 8.46 2.12
C TYR A 136 -11.74 8.63 0.80
N VAL A 137 -12.66 7.72 0.48
CA VAL A 137 -13.35 7.71 -0.81
C VAL A 137 -14.84 7.95 -0.63
N THR A 138 -15.37 8.92 -1.37
CA THR A 138 -16.80 9.16 -1.59
C THR A 138 -17.18 8.84 -3.03
N VAL A 139 -18.46 8.68 -3.26
CA VAL A 139 -19.05 8.48 -4.59
C VAL A 139 -20.14 9.52 -4.78
N GLU A 140 -19.95 10.42 -5.76
CA GLU A 140 -20.86 11.55 -6.01
C GLU A 140 -21.13 12.38 -4.74
N GLY A 141 -20.11 12.49 -3.84
CA GLY A 141 -20.16 13.21 -2.59
C GLY A 141 -20.69 12.41 -1.38
N ASP A 142 -21.20 11.21 -1.60
CA ASP A 142 -21.75 10.37 -0.53
C ASP A 142 -20.76 9.29 -0.06
N GLU A 143 -20.81 8.94 1.22
CA GLU A 143 -20.05 7.81 1.76
C GLU A 143 -20.52 6.48 1.15
N ILE A 144 -19.59 5.53 0.99
CA ILE A 144 -19.93 4.21 0.47
C ILE A 144 -20.66 3.42 1.56
N PRO A 145 -21.94 3.06 1.35
CA PRO A 145 -22.70 2.32 2.33
C PRO A 145 -22.10 0.93 2.56
N TYR A 146 -22.25 0.42 3.78
CA TYR A 146 -21.75 -0.90 4.21
C TYR A 146 -20.23 -1.07 4.25
N ARG A 147 -19.45 -0.01 4.03
CA ARG A 147 -18.01 -0.01 4.24
C ARG A 147 -17.75 0.14 5.76
N PRO A 148 -17.07 -0.82 6.40
CA PRO A 148 -16.86 -0.78 7.85
C PRO A 148 -15.87 0.31 8.29
N ILE A 149 -14.92 0.64 7.44
CA ILE A 149 -13.89 1.66 7.67
C ILE A 149 -13.90 2.60 6.48
N GLN A 150 -14.20 3.87 6.68
CA GLN A 150 -14.26 4.86 5.59
C GLN A 150 -12.88 5.40 5.21
N GLN A 151 -12.04 5.67 6.20
CA GLN A 151 -10.65 6.11 6.02
C GLN A 151 -9.72 4.90 6.08
N LEU A 152 -9.05 4.60 4.98
CA LEU A 152 -8.24 3.40 4.82
C LEU A 152 -6.75 3.75 4.88
N THR A 153 -6.01 2.98 5.67
CA THR A 153 -4.56 3.02 5.71
C THR A 153 -3.97 1.72 5.13
N PRO A 154 -2.69 1.70 4.71
CA PRO A 154 -2.05 0.45 4.29
C PRO A 154 -2.08 -0.65 5.36
N SER A 155 -2.06 -0.30 6.64
CA SER A 155 -2.12 -1.27 7.74
C SER A 155 -3.48 -1.97 7.87
N ASP A 156 -4.57 -1.31 7.53
CA ASP A 156 -5.92 -1.91 7.58
C ASP A 156 -6.06 -3.02 6.53
N LEU A 157 -5.28 -2.97 5.47
CA LEU A 157 -5.32 -3.92 4.35
C LEU A 157 -4.44 -5.15 4.58
N LEU A 158 -3.39 -5.02 5.39
CA LEU A 158 -2.46 -6.11 5.69
C LEU A 158 -3.00 -7.11 6.70
N LEU A 159 -4.03 -6.76 7.47
CA LEU A 159 -4.68 -7.65 8.45
C LEU A 159 -5.48 -8.79 7.79
N SER A 160 -5.68 -8.73 6.48
CA SER A 160 -6.37 -9.77 5.70
C SER A 160 -5.48 -10.95 5.28
N ASN A 161 -4.19 -10.94 5.60
CA ASN A 161 -3.24 -11.99 5.22
C ASN A 161 -3.26 -13.20 6.19
N GLY A 162 -4.47 -13.73 6.47
CA GLY A 162 -4.59 -15.10 6.97
C GLY A 162 -3.82 -15.44 8.26
N GLN A 163 -3.60 -14.50 9.16
CA GLN A 163 -3.28 -14.83 10.53
C GLN A 163 -4.58 -15.25 11.21
N GLU A 164 -5.07 -16.46 10.89
CA GLU A 164 -6.01 -17.12 11.78
C GLU A 164 -5.29 -17.29 13.11
N ASP A 165 -5.77 -16.61 14.14
CA ASP A 165 -5.39 -16.93 15.51
C ASP A 165 -5.64 -18.43 15.69
N PRO A 166 -4.68 -19.20 16.21
CA PRO A 166 -4.90 -20.60 16.47
C PRO A 166 -6.13 -20.71 17.38
N PRO A 167 -7.06 -21.66 17.10
CA PRO A 167 -8.24 -21.83 17.91
C PRO A 167 -7.82 -21.98 19.37
N PRO A 168 -8.55 -21.39 20.32
CA PRO A 168 -8.23 -21.50 21.73
C PRO A 168 -8.06 -22.97 22.07
N GLU A 169 -6.94 -23.33 22.69
CA GLU A 169 -6.69 -24.68 23.17
C GLU A 169 -7.85 -25.04 24.10
N GLU A 170 -8.74 -25.91 23.65
CA GLU A 170 -9.73 -26.53 24.53
C GLU A 170 -8.94 -27.18 25.66
N GLU A 171 -9.12 -26.66 26.87
CA GLU A 171 -8.72 -27.32 28.12
C GLU A 171 -9.19 -28.76 28.01
N ARG A 172 -8.29 -29.65 27.65
CA ARG A 172 -8.52 -31.08 27.82
C ARG A 172 -8.69 -31.33 29.28
N ASP A 173 -9.99 -31.41 29.68
CA ASP A 173 -10.45 -31.88 31.00
C ASP A 173 -9.81 -33.24 31.28
N THR A 174 -8.73 -33.20 32.09
CA THR A 174 -8.07 -34.38 32.62
C THR A 174 -8.91 -34.87 33.80
N ARG A 175 -10.12 -35.29 33.52
CA ARG A 175 -10.98 -35.95 34.48
C ARG A 175 -11.36 -37.34 33.97
N LEU A 176 -10.44 -38.27 34.10
CA LEU A 176 -10.61 -39.74 34.17
C LEU A 176 -9.29 -40.25 34.72
N ASP A 177 -9.12 -40.76 35.86
CA ASP A 177 -9.62 -42.00 36.35
C ASP A 177 -9.22 -42.13 37.83
N GLN A 178 -10.16 -42.10 38.71
CA GLN A 178 -10.03 -42.64 40.05
C GLN A 178 -11.29 -43.46 40.31
N THR A 179 -11.24 -44.74 39.95
CA THR A 179 -12.07 -45.77 40.58
C THR A 179 -11.32 -47.07 40.58
N ASP A 180 -11.03 -47.51 41.86
CA ASP A 180 -10.76 -48.87 42.39
C ASP A 180 -9.60 -49.64 41.76
#